data_a9948f2f1f25e2651191d72a3bd4e674
#
_entry.id   a9948f2f1f25e2651191d72a3bd4e674
#
_cell.length_a   1.000
_cell.length_b   1.000
_cell.length_c   1.000
_cell.angle_alpha   90.00
_cell.angle_beta   90.00
_cell.angle_gamma   90.00
#
_symmetry.space_group_name_H-M   'P 1'
#
loop_
_entity.id
_entity.type
_entity.pdbx_description
1 polymer ?
#
loop_
_entity_poly.entity_id
_entity_poly.type
_entity_poly.pdbx_seq_one_letter_code
_entity_poly.pdbx_strand_id
1 'polypeptide(L)'
;LGIKATNIVWHNTSVKRSDREKLLKQKGILLWLTGLSGSGKSTVATMLEQKLNDAGKLTYLLDGDNVRHGLNSDLGFSKEDRIENIRRIAELSKLFVDAGIITIATFISPFIKERVKVKDLLESDFVEIYVDCPLEICEKRDPKGIYKKARNGQIKDFTGIDSPYEKPINPDIVIHTEENSLEECVDKIMDYLEKR
;
A
#
# COMPACT_ATOMS: atom_id res chain seq x y z
N LEU A 1 -9.02 9.56 -15.82
CA LEU A 1 -8.23 9.78 -17.04
C LEU A 1 -8.72 8.78 -18.09
N GLY A 2 -9.31 9.29 -19.20
CA GLY A 2 -9.73 8.42 -20.30
C GLY A 2 -8.53 7.77 -21.00
N ILE A 3 -8.75 6.60 -21.59
CA ILE A 3 -7.77 5.92 -22.44
C ILE A 3 -7.45 6.85 -23.62
N LYS A 4 -6.17 7.28 -23.72
CA LYS A 4 -5.72 8.15 -24.83
C LYS A 4 -5.43 7.36 -26.12
N ALA A 5 -5.09 6.08 -25.97
CA ALA A 5 -4.79 5.23 -27.12
C ALA A 5 -6.09 4.82 -27.82
N THR A 6 -6.14 4.99 -29.14
CA THR A 6 -7.19 4.50 -30.02
C THR A 6 -6.74 3.18 -30.63
N ASN A 7 -7.69 2.37 -31.12
CA ASN A 7 -7.41 1.08 -31.79
C ASN A 7 -6.74 0.02 -30.90
N ILE A 8 -7.02 0.03 -29.59
CA ILE A 8 -6.63 -1.04 -28.67
C ILE A 8 -7.80 -2.02 -28.50
N VAL A 9 -7.50 -3.32 -28.55
CA VAL A 9 -8.47 -4.38 -28.33
C VAL A 9 -7.94 -5.27 -27.20
N TRP A 10 -8.83 -5.60 -26.26
CA TRP A 10 -8.47 -6.51 -25.19
C TRP A 10 -8.17 -7.89 -25.75
N HIS A 11 -6.98 -8.41 -25.47
CA HIS A 11 -6.57 -9.75 -25.88
C HIS A 11 -6.84 -10.77 -24.76
N ASN A 12 -7.72 -11.72 -25.03
CA ASN A 12 -8.02 -12.81 -24.11
C ASN A 12 -6.97 -13.92 -24.24
N THR A 13 -6.31 -14.25 -23.12
CA THR A 13 -5.36 -15.37 -23.06
C THR A 13 -6.06 -16.66 -22.62
N SER A 14 -5.49 -17.82 -22.98
CA SER A 14 -6.00 -19.13 -22.56
C SER A 14 -5.77 -19.39 -21.07
N VAL A 15 -4.67 -18.91 -20.50
CA VAL A 15 -4.36 -19.00 -19.06
C VAL A 15 -5.11 -17.93 -18.31
N LYS A 16 -5.97 -18.32 -17.36
CA LYS A 16 -6.79 -17.44 -16.54
C LYS A 16 -6.21 -17.25 -15.15
N ARG A 17 -6.71 -16.27 -14.40
CA ARG A 17 -6.38 -16.04 -13.00
C ARG A 17 -6.56 -17.33 -12.16
N SER A 18 -7.68 -18.02 -12.33
CA SER A 18 -7.95 -19.30 -11.63
C SER A 18 -6.88 -20.37 -11.84
N ASP A 19 -6.26 -20.40 -13.01
CA ASP A 19 -5.19 -21.38 -13.32
C ASP A 19 -3.90 -21.02 -12.57
N ARG A 20 -3.58 -19.73 -12.48
CA ARG A 20 -2.45 -19.21 -11.71
C ARG A 20 -2.64 -19.44 -10.21
N GLU A 21 -3.82 -19.10 -9.67
CA GLU A 21 -4.17 -19.33 -8.27
C GLU A 21 -4.12 -20.81 -7.89
N LYS A 22 -4.59 -21.69 -8.77
CA LYS A 22 -4.48 -23.14 -8.56
C LYS A 22 -3.03 -23.62 -8.54
N LEU A 23 -2.19 -23.10 -9.44
CA LEU A 23 -0.76 -23.42 -9.48
C LEU A 23 -0.04 -22.96 -8.21
N LEU A 24 -0.35 -21.74 -7.74
CA LEU A 24 0.26 -21.14 -6.57
C LEU A 24 -0.37 -21.60 -5.24
N LYS A 25 -1.50 -22.32 -5.28
CA LYS A 25 -2.27 -22.74 -4.10
C LYS A 25 -2.60 -21.55 -3.17
N GLN A 26 -2.90 -20.42 -3.76
CA GLN A 26 -3.27 -19.19 -3.07
C GLN A 26 -4.14 -18.31 -3.96
N LYS A 27 -4.83 -17.34 -3.35
CA LYS A 27 -5.56 -16.29 -4.08
C LYS A 27 -4.71 -15.02 -4.13
N GLY A 28 -4.74 -14.35 -5.26
CA GLY A 28 -4.18 -13.02 -5.37
C GLY A 28 -5.00 -12.00 -4.57
N ILE A 29 -4.32 -11.14 -3.81
CA ILE A 29 -4.94 -10.11 -2.97
C ILE A 29 -4.00 -8.93 -2.83
N LEU A 30 -4.56 -7.72 -2.67
CA LEU A 30 -3.81 -6.51 -2.35
C LEU A 30 -4.02 -6.12 -0.88
N LEU A 31 -2.94 -6.12 -0.11
CA LEU A 31 -2.86 -5.62 1.25
C LEU A 31 -2.30 -4.19 1.20
N TRP A 32 -3.18 -3.20 1.39
CA TRP A 32 -2.83 -1.79 1.25
C TRP A 32 -2.64 -1.14 2.60
N LEU A 33 -1.37 -0.97 3.02
CA LEU A 33 -1.03 -0.29 4.27
C LEU A 33 -0.97 1.22 4.04
N THR A 34 -1.85 1.96 4.71
CA THR A 34 -1.88 3.43 4.69
C THR A 34 -1.60 4.00 6.09
N GLY A 35 -1.06 5.20 6.16
CA GLY A 35 -0.72 5.88 7.43
C GLY A 35 0.40 6.91 7.23
N LEU A 36 0.68 7.70 8.25
CA LEU A 36 1.70 8.75 8.24
C LEU A 36 3.11 8.20 7.97
N SER A 37 4.02 9.05 7.52
CA SER A 37 5.45 8.72 7.53
C SER A 37 5.88 8.38 8.95
N GLY A 38 6.75 7.38 9.16
CA GLY A 38 7.16 6.97 10.51
C GLY A 38 6.11 6.18 11.31
N SER A 39 4.91 5.90 10.76
CA SER A 39 3.89 5.08 11.44
C SER A 39 4.22 3.58 11.54
N GLY A 40 5.29 3.11 10.90
CA GLY A 40 5.70 1.71 10.97
C GLY A 40 5.24 0.83 9.79
N LYS A 41 4.61 1.38 8.75
CA LYS A 41 4.11 0.61 7.58
C LYS A 41 5.10 -0.37 7.00
N SER A 42 6.29 0.11 6.61
CA SER A 42 7.31 -0.74 5.97
C SER A 42 7.84 -1.81 6.92
N THR A 43 7.94 -1.51 8.22
CA THR A 43 8.36 -2.49 9.24
C THR A 43 7.35 -3.62 9.38
N VAL A 44 6.05 -3.27 9.51
CA VAL A 44 4.96 -4.25 9.57
C VAL A 44 4.89 -5.07 8.27
N ALA A 45 4.98 -4.41 7.12
CA ALA A 45 4.92 -5.06 5.82
C ALA A 45 6.08 -6.05 5.60
N THR A 46 7.30 -5.72 6.01
CA THR A 46 8.46 -6.62 5.90
C THR A 46 8.29 -7.88 6.75
N MET A 47 7.82 -7.74 8.01
CA MET A 47 7.56 -8.92 8.85
C MET A 47 6.36 -9.73 8.32
N LEU A 48 5.32 -9.07 7.84
CA LEU A 48 4.16 -9.75 7.23
C LEU A 48 4.59 -10.54 5.99
N GLU A 49 5.39 -9.94 5.12
CA GLU A 49 5.94 -10.60 3.94
C GLU A 49 6.75 -11.84 4.32
N GLN A 50 7.63 -11.72 5.35
CA GLN A 50 8.43 -12.84 5.83
C GLN A 50 7.54 -13.98 6.36
N LYS A 51 6.54 -13.69 7.23
CA LYS A 51 5.63 -14.71 7.76
C LYS A 51 4.83 -15.41 6.65
N LEU A 52 4.34 -14.66 5.66
CA LEU A 52 3.63 -15.23 4.51
C LEU A 52 4.55 -16.10 3.65
N ASN A 53 5.80 -15.67 3.41
CA ASN A 53 6.80 -16.44 2.67
C ASN A 53 7.17 -17.74 3.40
N ASP A 54 7.37 -17.69 4.72
CA ASP A 54 7.64 -18.87 5.56
C ASP A 54 6.46 -19.85 5.55
N ALA A 55 5.22 -19.35 5.37
CA ALA A 55 4.03 -20.15 5.15
C ALA A 55 3.87 -20.65 3.69
N GLY A 56 4.91 -20.49 2.85
CA GLY A 56 4.93 -20.95 1.46
C GLY A 56 4.06 -20.13 0.52
N LYS A 57 3.79 -18.86 0.83
CA LYS A 57 3.03 -17.95 -0.02
C LYS A 57 3.94 -17.09 -0.88
N LEU A 58 3.58 -16.94 -2.15
CA LEU A 58 4.23 -15.99 -3.06
C LEU A 58 3.72 -14.59 -2.78
N THR A 59 4.61 -13.72 -2.34
CA THR A 59 4.33 -12.33 -2.00
C THR A 59 5.15 -11.37 -2.84
N TYR A 60 4.73 -10.12 -2.91
CA TYR A 60 5.54 -9.02 -3.45
C TYR A 60 5.26 -7.72 -2.69
N LEU A 61 6.31 -7.13 -2.13
CA LEU A 61 6.23 -5.87 -1.40
C LEU A 61 6.51 -4.67 -2.32
N LEU A 62 5.49 -3.83 -2.50
CA LEU A 62 5.57 -2.53 -3.18
C LEU A 62 5.75 -1.43 -2.14
N ASP A 63 6.98 -1.08 -1.81
CA ASP A 63 7.29 0.01 -0.90
C ASP A 63 7.35 1.36 -1.64
N GLY A 64 6.78 2.40 -1.01
CA GLY A 64 6.65 3.72 -1.61
C GLY A 64 7.96 4.40 -1.99
N ASP A 65 9.05 4.13 -1.28
CA ASP A 65 10.37 4.65 -1.64
C ASP A 65 10.99 3.81 -2.77
N ASN A 66 10.89 2.48 -2.68
CA ASN A 66 11.48 1.58 -3.67
C ASN A 66 10.95 1.80 -5.08
N VAL A 67 9.63 1.97 -5.23
CA VAL A 67 9.03 2.19 -6.56
C VAL A 67 9.46 3.51 -7.19
N ARG A 68 9.92 4.49 -6.41
CA ARG A 68 10.44 5.77 -6.89
C ARG A 68 11.87 5.68 -7.43
N HIS A 69 12.58 4.58 -7.20
CA HIS A 69 13.88 4.32 -7.85
C HIS A 69 13.73 3.76 -9.27
N GLY A 70 12.53 3.38 -9.69
CA GLY A 70 12.27 2.80 -11.01
C GLY A 70 10.93 3.28 -11.58
N LEU A 71 9.87 2.52 -11.35
CA LEU A 71 8.53 2.71 -11.95
C LEU A 71 8.00 4.14 -11.86
N ASN A 72 8.26 4.83 -10.77
CA ASN A 72 7.76 6.17 -10.48
C ASN A 72 8.90 7.19 -10.28
N SER A 73 10.06 6.95 -10.90
CA SER A 73 11.23 7.84 -10.79
C SER A 73 11.02 9.22 -11.44
N ASP A 74 10.04 9.35 -12.31
CA ASP A 74 9.63 10.59 -12.97
C ASP A 74 8.65 11.44 -12.13
N LEU A 75 8.20 10.94 -10.97
CA LEU A 75 7.23 11.61 -10.11
C LEU A 75 7.89 12.29 -8.90
N GLY A 76 7.51 13.53 -8.63
CA GLY A 76 7.84 14.27 -7.41
C GLY A 76 6.86 14.03 -6.27
N PHE A 77 6.67 15.08 -5.44
CA PHE A 77 5.79 15.04 -4.27
C PHE A 77 4.64 16.06 -4.33
N SER A 78 4.39 16.68 -5.50
CA SER A 78 3.21 17.50 -5.72
C SER A 78 1.93 16.67 -5.49
N LYS A 79 0.80 17.34 -5.33
CA LYS A 79 -0.49 16.65 -5.18
C LYS A 79 -0.78 15.77 -6.39
N GLU A 80 -0.51 16.28 -7.59
CA GLU A 80 -0.71 15.58 -8.86
C GLU A 80 0.19 14.35 -8.97
N ASP A 81 1.46 14.47 -8.61
CA ASP A 81 2.42 13.36 -8.62
C ASP A 81 2.02 12.28 -7.62
N ARG A 82 1.51 12.65 -6.44
CA ARG A 82 1.02 11.69 -5.44
C ARG A 82 -0.18 10.92 -5.96
N ILE A 83 -1.12 11.59 -6.62
CA ILE A 83 -2.29 10.96 -7.24
C ILE A 83 -1.85 9.99 -8.33
N GLU A 84 -0.95 10.41 -9.22
CA GLU A 84 -0.43 9.55 -10.29
C GLU A 84 0.38 8.38 -9.75
N ASN A 85 1.17 8.59 -8.69
CA ASN A 85 1.88 7.51 -8.00
C ASN A 85 0.90 6.42 -7.52
N ILE A 86 -0.17 6.80 -6.82
CA ILE A 86 -1.18 5.84 -6.34
C ILE A 86 -1.89 5.15 -7.51
N ARG A 87 -2.22 5.87 -8.58
CA ARG A 87 -2.84 5.29 -9.77
C ARG A 87 -1.95 4.21 -10.41
N ARG A 88 -0.66 4.50 -10.61
CA ARG A 88 0.29 3.52 -11.21
C ARG A 88 0.43 2.28 -10.34
N ILE A 89 0.53 2.46 -9.02
CA ILE A 89 0.63 1.33 -8.09
C ILE A 89 -0.64 0.49 -8.06
N ALA A 90 -1.81 1.11 -8.13
CA ALA A 90 -3.09 0.40 -8.21
C ALA A 90 -3.17 -0.50 -9.46
N GLU A 91 -2.81 0.03 -10.63
CA GLU A 91 -2.79 -0.73 -11.88
C GLU A 91 -1.76 -1.88 -11.85
N LEU A 92 -0.55 -1.62 -11.32
CA LEU A 92 0.46 -2.66 -11.15
C LEU A 92 -0.01 -3.74 -10.18
N SER A 93 -0.60 -3.34 -9.05
CA SER A 93 -1.14 -4.28 -8.05
C SER A 93 -2.24 -5.16 -8.65
N LYS A 94 -3.11 -4.60 -9.51
CA LYS A 94 -4.13 -5.37 -10.22
C LYS A 94 -3.53 -6.49 -11.08
N LEU A 95 -2.41 -6.21 -11.78
CA LEU A 95 -1.70 -7.23 -12.57
C LEU A 95 -1.10 -8.32 -11.67
N PHE A 96 -0.54 -7.97 -10.53
CA PHE A 96 0.02 -8.93 -9.57
C PHE A 96 -1.08 -9.79 -8.93
N VAL A 97 -2.20 -9.18 -8.55
CA VAL A 97 -3.38 -9.90 -8.04
C VAL A 97 -3.94 -10.86 -9.09
N ASP A 98 -4.04 -10.45 -10.37
CA ASP A 98 -4.43 -11.34 -11.47
C ASP A 98 -3.41 -12.47 -11.69
N ALA A 99 -2.14 -12.23 -11.41
CA ALA A 99 -1.10 -13.28 -11.44
C ALA A 99 -1.19 -14.25 -10.24
N GLY A 100 -2.10 -14.03 -9.27
CA GLY A 100 -2.26 -14.86 -8.08
C GLY A 100 -1.31 -14.52 -6.95
N ILE A 101 -0.67 -13.35 -6.99
CA ILE A 101 0.33 -12.90 -6.00
C ILE A 101 -0.36 -12.15 -4.85
N ILE A 102 0.06 -12.43 -3.63
CA ILE A 102 -0.29 -11.59 -2.47
C ILE A 102 0.60 -10.35 -2.52
N THR A 103 0.00 -9.24 -2.90
CA THR A 103 0.71 -7.96 -3.05
C THR A 103 0.56 -7.14 -1.78
N ILE A 104 1.67 -6.68 -1.22
CA ILE A 104 1.70 -5.81 -0.04
C ILE A 104 2.15 -4.43 -0.50
N ALA A 105 1.33 -3.41 -0.31
CA ALA A 105 1.62 -2.05 -0.74
C ALA A 105 1.74 -1.11 0.47
N THR A 106 2.85 -0.39 0.61
CA THR A 106 3.10 0.54 1.72
C THR A 106 3.22 1.97 1.21
N PHE A 107 2.13 2.72 1.31
CA PHE A 107 2.06 4.11 0.85
C PHE A 107 1.38 4.99 1.91
N ILE A 108 1.80 6.25 2.03
CA ILE A 108 1.07 7.22 2.85
C ILE A 108 -0.37 7.32 2.35
N SER A 109 -0.57 7.42 1.02
CA SER A 109 -1.87 7.52 0.35
C SER A 109 -2.86 8.44 1.12
N PRO A 110 -2.55 9.75 1.21
CA PRO A 110 -3.17 10.62 2.21
C PRO A 110 -4.64 10.94 1.94
N PHE A 111 -5.12 10.74 0.71
CA PHE A 111 -6.47 11.15 0.32
C PHE A 111 -7.42 9.94 0.23
N ILE A 112 -8.58 10.02 0.91
CA ILE A 112 -9.63 8.98 0.89
C ILE A 112 -10.04 8.69 -0.54
N LYS A 113 -10.26 9.73 -1.35
CA LYS A 113 -10.70 9.59 -2.74
C LYS A 113 -9.80 8.68 -3.58
N GLU A 114 -8.48 8.75 -3.35
CA GLU A 114 -7.54 7.93 -4.12
C GLU A 114 -7.55 6.48 -3.61
N ARG A 115 -7.67 6.25 -2.30
CA ARG A 115 -7.80 4.89 -1.75
C ARG A 115 -9.11 4.22 -2.18
N VAL A 116 -10.21 4.98 -2.24
CA VAL A 116 -11.49 4.49 -2.79
C VAL A 116 -11.33 4.03 -4.23
N LYS A 117 -10.62 4.77 -5.09
CA LYS A 117 -10.35 4.35 -6.47
C LYS A 117 -9.57 3.03 -6.54
N VAL A 118 -8.61 2.81 -5.63
CA VAL A 118 -7.89 1.54 -5.56
C VAL A 118 -8.85 0.41 -5.15
N LYS A 119 -9.70 0.66 -4.16
CA LYS A 119 -10.74 -0.29 -3.72
C LYS A 119 -11.71 -0.62 -4.86
N ASP A 120 -12.21 0.37 -5.58
CA ASP A 120 -13.13 0.17 -6.71
C ASP A 120 -12.47 -0.61 -7.86
N LEU A 121 -11.15 -0.47 -8.05
CA LEU A 121 -10.41 -1.17 -9.10
C LEU A 121 -10.21 -2.66 -8.79
N LEU A 122 -10.07 -3.01 -7.52
CA LEU A 122 -9.74 -4.37 -7.05
C LEU A 122 -10.91 -5.05 -6.33
N GLU A 123 -11.95 -4.29 -5.98
CA GLU A 123 -13.17 -4.81 -5.36
C GLU A 123 -12.89 -5.70 -4.13
N SER A 124 -13.34 -6.96 -4.19
CA SER A 124 -13.15 -7.93 -3.11
C SER A 124 -11.68 -8.34 -2.89
N ASP A 125 -10.78 -8.08 -3.82
CA ASP A 125 -9.37 -8.42 -3.70
C ASP A 125 -8.54 -7.34 -2.97
N PHE A 126 -9.19 -6.30 -2.46
CA PHE A 126 -8.58 -5.20 -1.72
C PHE A 126 -8.80 -5.34 -0.21
N VAL A 127 -7.75 -5.11 0.57
CA VAL A 127 -7.78 -5.00 2.04
C VAL A 127 -7.08 -3.72 2.46
N GLU A 128 -7.83 -2.77 3.01
CA GLU A 128 -7.29 -1.54 3.56
C GLU A 128 -6.83 -1.74 5.00
N ILE A 129 -5.53 -1.57 5.24
CA ILE A 129 -4.91 -1.68 6.56
C ILE A 129 -4.47 -0.30 7.00
N TYR A 130 -5.14 0.25 7.99
CA TYR A 130 -4.77 1.52 8.59
C TYR A 130 -3.73 1.32 9.68
N VAL A 131 -2.53 1.83 9.43
CA VAL A 131 -1.43 1.83 10.40
C VAL A 131 -1.54 3.12 11.20
N ASP A 132 -2.39 3.08 12.24
CA ASP A 132 -2.63 4.23 13.12
C ASP A 132 -1.45 4.43 14.06
N CYS A 133 -0.96 5.66 14.07
CA CYS A 133 0.09 6.10 14.95
C CYS A 133 -0.04 7.62 15.11
N PRO A 134 -0.08 8.16 16.33
CA PRO A 134 -0.14 9.60 16.56
C PRO A 134 1.00 10.35 15.86
N LEU A 135 0.67 11.55 15.36
CA LEU A 135 1.64 12.38 14.64
C LEU A 135 2.90 12.64 15.47
N GLU A 136 2.72 12.92 16.74
CA GLU A 136 3.81 13.22 17.70
C GLU A 136 4.77 12.03 17.82
N ILE A 137 4.26 10.81 17.78
CA ILE A 137 5.08 9.60 17.82
C ILE A 137 5.78 9.36 16.49
N CYS A 138 5.08 9.57 15.37
CA CYS A 138 5.69 9.51 14.04
C CYS A 138 6.84 10.53 13.91
N GLU A 139 6.62 11.75 14.38
CA GLU A 139 7.61 12.84 14.39
C GLU A 139 8.80 12.54 15.33
N LYS A 140 8.55 11.95 16.52
CA LYS A 140 9.59 11.51 17.43
C LYS A 140 10.44 10.38 16.83
N ARG A 141 9.83 9.44 16.11
CA ARG A 141 10.54 8.35 15.42
C ARG A 141 11.41 8.87 14.29
N ASP A 142 10.88 9.73 13.46
CA ASP A 142 11.48 10.40 12.26
C ASP A 142 12.72 9.68 11.67
N PRO A 143 12.63 8.41 11.25
CA PRO A 143 13.78 7.58 10.89
C PRO A 143 14.59 8.13 9.70
N LYS A 144 13.99 9.02 8.92
CA LYS A 144 14.58 9.65 7.73
C LYS A 144 14.96 11.13 7.95
N GLY A 145 14.66 11.70 9.10
CA GLY A 145 14.87 13.13 9.41
C GLY A 145 14.01 14.08 8.59
N ILE A 146 12.91 13.57 7.98
CA ILE A 146 12.06 14.37 7.08
C ILE A 146 11.06 15.25 7.83
N TYR A 147 10.60 14.87 9.02
CA TYR A 147 9.78 15.73 9.86
C TYR A 147 10.56 16.97 10.31
N LYS A 148 11.79 16.78 10.75
CA LYS A 148 12.69 17.90 11.09
C LYS A 148 12.89 18.85 9.92
N LYS A 149 13.06 18.32 8.71
CA LYS A 149 13.19 19.14 7.49
C LYS A 149 11.89 19.88 7.16
N ALA A 150 10.72 19.22 7.30
CA ALA A 150 9.42 19.84 7.09
C ALA A 150 9.16 20.98 8.09
N ARG A 151 9.41 20.75 9.39
CA ARG A 151 9.27 21.79 10.44
C ARG A 151 10.19 23.00 10.19
N ASN A 152 11.35 22.77 9.61
CA ASN A 152 12.28 23.84 9.22
C ASN A 152 11.96 24.50 7.87
N GLY A 153 10.83 24.17 7.24
CA GLY A 153 10.41 24.72 5.95
C GLY A 153 11.24 24.27 4.73
N GLN A 154 12.08 23.24 4.89
CA GLN A 154 12.91 22.70 3.82
C GLN A 154 12.14 21.73 2.92
N ILE A 155 11.05 21.16 3.40
CA ILE A 155 10.12 20.32 2.64
C ILE A 155 8.74 20.97 2.76
N LYS A 156 8.10 21.22 1.62
CA LYS A 156 6.73 21.75 1.53
C LYS A 156 5.75 20.61 1.25
N ASP A 157 4.48 20.85 1.52
CA ASP A 157 3.38 19.90 1.28
C ASP A 157 3.57 18.55 1.97
N PHE A 158 4.20 18.58 3.16
CA PHE A 158 4.51 17.36 3.90
C PHE A 158 3.27 16.86 4.67
N THR A 159 2.86 15.62 4.37
CA THR A 159 1.66 15.02 4.96
C THR A 159 1.76 14.92 6.48
N GLY A 160 0.79 15.48 7.17
CA GLY A 160 0.71 15.56 8.63
C GLY A 160 1.27 16.84 9.22
N ILE A 161 1.96 17.70 8.45
CA ILE A 161 2.47 19.00 8.89
C ILE A 161 1.71 20.15 8.20
N ASP A 162 1.96 20.36 6.92
CA ASP A 162 1.35 21.41 6.10
C ASP A 162 0.46 20.85 4.97
N SER A 163 0.36 19.52 4.87
CA SER A 163 -0.57 18.80 3.99
C SER A 163 -1.38 17.79 4.81
N PRO A 164 -2.69 17.63 4.55
CA PRO A 164 -3.55 16.76 5.35
C PRO A 164 -3.27 15.27 5.10
N TYR A 165 -3.54 14.47 6.13
CA TYR A 165 -3.78 13.05 6.03
C TYR A 165 -5.24 12.76 6.40
N GLU A 166 -6.00 12.25 5.45
CA GLU A 166 -7.40 11.87 5.65
C GLU A 166 -7.45 10.42 6.14
N LYS A 167 -7.74 10.23 7.45
CA LYS A 167 -7.86 8.89 8.05
C LYS A 167 -8.92 8.05 7.30
N PRO A 168 -8.67 6.75 7.08
CA PRO A 168 -9.71 5.86 6.53
C PRO A 168 -10.98 5.88 7.38
N ILE A 169 -12.15 5.88 6.73
CA ILE A 169 -13.44 5.90 7.43
C ILE A 169 -13.79 4.50 7.93
N ASN A 170 -13.66 3.49 7.07
CA ASN A 170 -13.97 2.10 7.35
C ASN A 170 -12.88 1.19 6.76
N PRO A 171 -11.67 1.18 7.34
CA PRO A 171 -10.63 0.25 6.93
C PRO A 171 -10.99 -1.18 7.34
N ASP A 172 -10.51 -2.15 6.59
CA ASP A 172 -10.74 -3.57 6.91
C ASP A 172 -9.98 -3.97 8.18
N ILE A 173 -8.80 -3.37 8.41
CA ILE A 173 -7.97 -3.62 9.60
C ILE A 173 -7.40 -2.30 10.09
N VAL A 174 -7.40 -2.10 11.42
CA VAL A 174 -6.65 -1.01 12.09
C VAL A 174 -5.60 -1.66 12.99
N ILE A 175 -4.35 -1.22 12.88
CA ILE A 175 -3.26 -1.60 13.78
C ILE A 175 -2.66 -0.36 14.43
N HIS A 176 -2.38 -0.44 15.74
CA HIS A 176 -1.85 0.66 16.56
C HIS A 176 -0.39 0.38 16.90
N THR A 177 0.54 0.92 16.13
CA THR A 177 1.98 0.63 16.28
C THR A 177 2.66 1.35 17.45
N GLU A 178 1.93 2.17 18.17
CA GLU A 178 2.38 2.78 19.44
C GLU A 178 2.07 1.86 20.62
N GLU A 179 0.91 1.20 20.57
CA GLU A 179 0.35 0.42 21.68
C GLU A 179 0.73 -1.05 21.59
N ASN A 180 0.88 -1.57 20.37
CA ASN A 180 1.10 -2.99 20.12
C ASN A 180 2.52 -3.27 19.65
N SER A 181 3.02 -4.45 19.98
CA SER A 181 4.27 -4.97 19.43
C SER A 181 4.14 -5.21 17.92
N LEU A 182 5.27 -5.34 17.25
CA LEU A 182 5.31 -5.63 15.81
C LEU A 182 4.64 -6.98 15.51
N GLU A 183 4.87 -7.99 16.35
CA GLU A 183 4.26 -9.30 16.25
C GLU A 183 2.74 -9.22 16.34
N GLU A 184 2.20 -8.56 17.36
CA GLU A 184 0.74 -8.40 17.54
C GLU A 184 0.09 -7.70 16.35
N CYS A 185 0.76 -6.67 15.79
CA CYS A 185 0.27 -5.99 14.59
C CYS A 185 0.19 -6.92 13.38
N VAL A 186 1.22 -7.74 13.17
CA VAL A 186 1.28 -8.68 12.04
C VAL A 186 0.33 -9.85 12.25
N ASP A 187 0.25 -10.41 13.46
CA ASP A 187 -0.67 -11.51 13.77
C ASP A 187 -2.14 -11.12 13.54
N LYS A 188 -2.52 -9.89 13.88
CA LYS A 188 -3.85 -9.36 13.58
C LYS A 188 -4.16 -9.36 12.06
N ILE A 189 -3.17 -9.08 11.23
CA ILE A 189 -3.33 -9.13 9.77
C ILE A 189 -3.42 -10.60 9.30
N MET A 190 -2.57 -11.48 9.82
CA MET A 190 -2.59 -12.90 9.49
C MET A 190 -3.93 -13.54 9.87
N ASP A 191 -4.43 -13.29 11.08
CA ASP A 191 -5.73 -13.77 11.56
C ASP A 191 -6.91 -13.32 10.67
N TYR A 192 -6.82 -12.10 10.13
CA TYR A 192 -7.82 -11.60 9.20
C TYR A 192 -7.77 -12.37 7.87
N LEU A 193 -6.56 -12.65 7.37
CA LEU A 193 -6.37 -13.37 6.11
C LEU A 193 -6.83 -14.83 6.20
N GLU A 194 -6.65 -15.49 7.35
CA GLU A 194 -7.10 -16.88 7.58
C GLU A 194 -8.63 -17.03 7.61
N LYS A 195 -9.33 -15.97 8.00
CA LYS A 195 -10.81 -15.96 8.09
C LYS A 195 -11.49 -15.61 6.77
N ARG A 196 -10.74 -15.22 5.76
CA ARG A 196 -11.23 -14.74 4.46
C ARG A 196 -11.22 -15.86 3.41
#